data_36b0f3f8290cbbf5748a15616e02dcaf
#
_entry.id   36b0f3f8290cbbf5748a15616e02dcaf
#
_cell.length_a   1.000
_cell.length_b   1.000
_cell.length_c   1.000
_cell.angle_alpha   90.00
_cell.angle_beta   90.00
_cell.angle_gamma   90.00
#
_symmetry.space_group_name_H-M   'P 1'
#
loop_
_entity.id
_entity.type
_entity.pdbx_description
1 polymer ?
#
loop_
_entity_poly.entity_id
_entity_poly.type
_entity_poly.pdbx_seq_one_letter_code
_entity_poly.pdbx_strand_id
1 'polypeptide(L)'
;MTTKPHNPANVLLQDAKTGKLPESEGTLVLKEVIKNSAVMQLAKFEDMGGKPVKKFTFLAKGPGAYWVSEAERIQTSKMEWKQATMETKKLGVIIPFSKEFLKYSVQDFMQMAAPLIAEAFYRAFDQAVLFGTESPWGEDKSIFKIAEAKQKVITEGTGKNLYHDMVSLLALVEADEHDPNGLLTSRAFKSKMRNVVDNNGYPMFDPNSNQILTLPISYASKQIIDKEKALALIGDWDYARYGVLQDIEYAVSTDAQLSTIEGADGKPVNLFEQDMFAL
;
A
#
# COMPACT_ATOMS: atom_id res chain seq x y z
N MET A 1 -8.62 7.20 -50.77
CA MET A 1 -7.73 6.55 -49.79
C MET A 1 -8.61 5.70 -48.90
N THR A 2 -8.61 4.40 -49.12
CA THR A 2 -9.36 3.43 -48.31
C THR A 2 -8.55 3.22 -47.01
N THR A 3 -8.98 3.79 -45.92
CA THR A 3 -8.45 3.47 -44.57
C THR A 3 -8.76 2.00 -44.30
N LYS A 4 -7.73 1.16 -44.27
CA LYS A 4 -7.86 -0.21 -43.78
C LYS A 4 -8.40 -0.18 -42.37
N PRO A 5 -9.39 -1.00 -42.01
CA PRO A 5 -9.89 -1.06 -40.66
C PRO A 5 -8.74 -1.40 -39.70
N HIS A 6 -8.58 -0.62 -38.67
CA HIS A 6 -7.59 -0.82 -37.62
C HIS A 6 -7.88 -2.17 -36.92
N ASN A 7 -6.93 -3.09 -36.94
CA ASN A 7 -7.04 -4.35 -36.21
C ASN A 7 -6.25 -4.23 -34.89
N PRO A 8 -6.91 -4.19 -33.71
CA PRO A 8 -6.26 -4.06 -32.44
C PRO A 8 -5.18 -5.11 -32.17
N ALA A 9 -5.37 -6.34 -32.63
CA ALA A 9 -4.39 -7.40 -32.50
C ALA A 9 -3.08 -7.13 -33.25
N ASN A 10 -3.14 -6.43 -34.38
CA ASN A 10 -1.95 -6.06 -35.15
C ASN A 10 -1.18 -4.89 -34.48
N VAL A 11 -1.88 -4.02 -33.77
CA VAL A 11 -1.24 -2.91 -33.03
C VAL A 11 -0.49 -3.46 -31.83
N LEU A 12 -1.10 -4.36 -31.07
CA LEU A 12 -0.46 -5.02 -29.92
C LEU A 12 0.79 -5.82 -30.33
N LEU A 13 0.74 -6.51 -31.48
CA LEU A 13 1.91 -7.23 -32.03
C LEU A 13 3.02 -6.27 -32.50
N GLN A 14 2.65 -5.11 -33.03
CA GLN A 14 3.61 -4.12 -33.50
C GLN A 14 4.21 -3.34 -32.32
N ASP A 15 3.41 -3.02 -31.30
CA ASP A 15 3.85 -2.38 -30.08
C ASP A 15 4.68 -3.34 -29.22
N ALA A 16 4.33 -4.63 -29.17
CA ALA A 16 5.16 -5.66 -28.53
C ALA A 16 6.53 -5.82 -29.21
N LYS A 17 6.60 -5.67 -30.54
CA LYS A 17 7.87 -5.67 -31.28
C LYS A 17 8.71 -4.42 -31.02
N THR A 18 8.08 -3.29 -30.71
CA THR A 18 8.75 -2.03 -30.34
C THR A 18 9.01 -1.91 -28.85
N GLY A 19 8.56 -2.89 -28.03
CA GLY A 19 8.79 -2.90 -26.56
C GLY A 19 7.93 -1.90 -25.79
N LYS A 20 6.93 -1.29 -26.41
CA LYS A 20 6.00 -0.35 -25.76
C LYS A 20 4.56 -0.85 -25.92
N LEU A 21 3.92 -1.18 -24.82
CA LEU A 21 2.47 -1.36 -24.76
C LEU A 21 1.77 0.00 -24.61
N PRO A 22 0.48 0.12 -25.04
CA PRO A 22 -0.25 1.36 -24.94
C PRO A 22 -0.28 1.90 -23.50
N GLU A 23 -0.02 3.19 -23.33
CA GLU A 23 -0.05 3.88 -22.01
C GLU A 23 -1.39 3.73 -21.29
N SER A 24 -2.48 3.50 -22.02
CA SER A 24 -3.82 3.29 -21.46
C SER A 24 -3.94 2.08 -20.53
N GLU A 25 -3.19 1.01 -20.76
CA GLU A 25 -3.25 -0.20 -19.93
C GLU A 25 -2.46 -0.04 -18.63
N GLY A 26 -1.33 0.65 -18.66
CA GLY A 26 -0.57 1.00 -17.47
C GLY A 26 -1.39 1.81 -16.47
N THR A 27 -2.13 2.79 -16.96
CA THR A 27 -3.02 3.63 -16.15
C THR A 27 -4.17 2.83 -15.52
N LEU A 28 -4.70 1.83 -16.19
CA LEU A 28 -5.76 0.96 -15.66
C LEU A 28 -5.24 0.10 -14.49
N VAL A 29 -4.06 -0.49 -14.65
CA VAL A 29 -3.44 -1.30 -13.58
C VAL A 29 -3.10 -0.42 -12.37
N LEU A 30 -2.56 0.78 -12.57
CA LEU A 30 -2.28 1.69 -11.47
C LEU A 30 -3.55 2.09 -10.70
N LYS A 31 -4.67 2.36 -11.41
CA LYS A 31 -5.97 2.61 -10.76
C LYS A 31 -6.43 1.42 -9.93
N GLU A 32 -6.20 0.22 -10.41
CA GLU A 32 -6.55 -1.00 -9.67
C GLU A 32 -5.64 -1.21 -8.45
N VAL A 33 -4.35 -0.90 -8.55
CA VAL A 33 -3.41 -0.88 -7.41
C VAL A 33 -3.90 0.09 -6.34
N ILE A 34 -4.21 1.33 -6.69
CA ILE A 34 -4.68 2.35 -5.75
C ILE A 34 -6.00 1.93 -5.10
N LYS A 35 -6.92 1.36 -5.88
CA LYS A 35 -8.23 0.92 -5.39
C LYS A 35 -8.14 -0.25 -4.39
N ASN A 36 -7.17 -1.14 -4.55
CA ASN A 36 -7.07 -2.38 -3.77
C ASN A 36 -6.00 -2.34 -2.67
N SER A 37 -5.07 -1.38 -2.70
CA SER A 37 -4.12 -1.15 -1.62
C SER A 37 -4.82 -0.63 -0.38
N ALA A 38 -4.62 -1.28 0.75
CA ALA A 38 -5.21 -0.90 2.01
C ALA A 38 -4.64 0.43 2.55
N VAL A 39 -3.35 0.66 2.35
CA VAL A 39 -2.67 1.90 2.75
C VAL A 39 -3.10 3.06 1.86
N MET A 40 -3.13 2.88 0.53
CA MET A 40 -3.48 3.95 -0.41
C MET A 40 -4.95 4.39 -0.30
N GLN A 41 -5.85 3.51 0.16
CA GLN A 41 -7.25 3.86 0.42
C GLN A 41 -7.43 4.79 1.62
N LEU A 42 -6.58 4.66 2.63
CA LEU A 42 -6.64 5.44 3.86
C LEU A 42 -5.78 6.70 3.79
N ALA A 43 -4.61 6.62 3.14
CA ALA A 43 -3.66 7.72 3.02
C ALA A 43 -4.05 8.69 1.90
N LYS A 44 -3.62 9.94 2.03
CA LYS A 44 -3.84 10.99 1.02
C LYS A 44 -2.80 10.91 -0.10
N PHE A 45 -3.26 11.01 -1.34
CA PHE A 45 -2.37 11.12 -2.49
C PHE A 45 -1.64 12.47 -2.49
N GLU A 46 -0.35 12.42 -2.79
CA GLU A 46 0.50 13.60 -2.95
C GLU A 46 1.28 13.51 -4.27
N ASP A 47 1.09 14.49 -5.12
CA ASP A 47 1.82 14.57 -6.38
C ASP A 47 3.32 14.80 -6.11
N MET A 48 4.17 13.95 -6.67
CA MET A 48 5.63 14.06 -6.54
C MET A 48 6.23 15.18 -7.40
N GLY A 49 5.47 15.72 -8.37
CA GLY A 49 5.95 16.78 -9.27
C GLY A 49 7.15 16.36 -10.11
N GLY A 50 7.23 15.08 -10.50
CA GLY A 50 8.31 14.53 -11.30
C GLY A 50 9.66 14.42 -10.56
N LYS A 51 9.69 14.56 -9.22
CA LYS A 51 10.94 14.49 -8.42
C LYS A 51 10.97 13.19 -7.61
N PRO A 52 12.12 12.48 -7.60
CA PRO A 52 12.25 11.24 -6.83
C PRO A 52 12.25 11.44 -5.32
N VAL A 53 12.48 12.68 -4.86
CA VAL A 53 12.47 13.05 -3.44
C VAL A 53 11.68 14.33 -3.27
N LYS A 54 10.66 14.31 -2.42
CA LYS A 54 9.87 15.48 -2.02
C LYS A 54 10.00 15.71 -0.52
N LYS A 55 10.25 16.95 -0.14
CA LYS A 55 10.39 17.35 1.26
C LYS A 55 9.20 18.22 1.66
N PHE A 56 8.62 17.89 2.79
CA PHE A 56 7.51 18.62 3.40
C PHE A 56 7.99 19.26 4.69
N THR A 57 7.74 20.54 4.84
CA THR A 57 7.99 21.25 6.09
C THR A 57 6.66 21.44 6.79
N PHE A 58 6.56 21.01 8.03
CA PHE A 58 5.37 21.19 8.86
C PHE A 58 5.74 21.79 10.20
N LEU A 59 4.79 22.51 10.78
CA LEU A 59 4.94 23.13 12.08
C LEU A 59 4.77 22.07 13.16
N ALA A 60 5.86 21.75 13.88
CA ALA A 60 5.84 20.78 14.95
C ALA A 60 5.37 21.39 16.28
N LYS A 61 5.66 22.67 16.49
CA LYS A 61 5.22 23.41 17.67
C LYS A 61 4.87 24.84 17.29
N GLY A 62 3.63 25.21 17.55
CA GLY A 62 3.13 26.58 17.33
C GLY A 62 3.74 27.58 18.32
N PRO A 63 3.52 28.88 18.07
CA PRO A 63 3.92 29.91 19.00
C PRO A 63 3.10 29.82 20.29
N GLY A 64 3.74 29.99 21.44
CA GLY A 64 3.05 30.16 22.71
C GLY A 64 2.49 31.57 22.86
N ALA A 65 1.30 31.69 23.42
CA ALA A 65 0.73 32.97 23.85
C ALA A 65 0.79 33.02 25.38
N TYR A 66 1.17 34.19 25.89
CA TYR A 66 1.34 34.42 27.34
C TYR A 66 0.49 35.60 27.78
N TRP A 67 -0.15 35.44 28.91
CA TRP A 67 -0.82 36.57 29.58
C TRP A 67 0.23 37.51 30.17
N VAL A 68 0.08 38.80 29.92
CA VAL A 68 1.02 39.83 30.34
C VAL A 68 0.26 40.91 31.09
N SER A 69 0.73 41.28 32.26
CA SER A 69 0.16 42.40 33.03
C SER A 69 0.66 43.74 32.47
N GLU A 70 0.02 44.80 32.89
CA GLU A 70 0.36 46.18 32.45
C GLU A 70 1.83 46.48 32.85
N ALA A 71 2.64 46.95 31.90
CA ALA A 71 4.07 47.25 32.05
C ALA A 71 5.02 46.01 32.19
N GLU A 72 4.57 44.77 32.05
CA GLU A 72 5.42 43.59 32.00
C GLU A 72 5.98 43.32 30.58
N ARG A 73 7.13 42.64 30.53
CA ARG A 73 7.74 42.26 29.25
C ARG A 73 7.00 41.09 28.61
N ILE A 74 6.62 41.22 27.36
CA ILE A 74 6.06 40.15 26.56
C ILE A 74 7.14 39.09 26.35
N GLN A 75 6.80 37.83 26.63
CA GLN A 75 7.70 36.70 26.43
C GLN A 75 7.76 36.34 24.92
N THR A 76 8.97 36.01 24.46
CA THR A 76 9.17 35.52 23.09
C THR A 76 8.89 34.03 23.00
N SER A 77 8.18 33.61 21.97
CA SER A 77 7.97 32.21 21.68
C SER A 77 8.72 31.79 20.40
N LYS A 78 9.14 30.54 20.35
CA LYS A 78 9.76 29.95 19.17
C LYS A 78 8.80 28.97 18.50
N MET A 79 8.75 29.01 17.18
CA MET A 79 8.10 27.99 16.37
C MET A 79 9.12 26.94 16.00
N GLU A 80 8.74 25.66 16.11
CA GLU A 80 9.58 24.55 15.69
C GLU A 80 9.04 23.96 14.41
N TRP A 81 9.87 23.96 13.38
CA TRP A 81 9.56 23.36 12.09
C TRP A 81 10.28 22.02 11.97
N LYS A 82 9.55 21.00 11.54
CA LYS A 82 10.11 19.70 11.19
C LYS A 82 9.94 19.44 9.71
N GLN A 83 10.84 18.62 9.17
CA GLN A 83 10.84 18.24 7.77
C GLN A 83 10.63 16.73 7.67
N ALA A 84 9.62 16.34 6.89
CA ALA A 84 9.43 14.98 6.45
C ALA A 84 9.90 14.83 5.00
N THR A 85 10.46 13.70 4.67
CA THR A 85 10.96 13.39 3.34
C THR A 85 10.22 12.18 2.78
N MET A 86 9.67 12.34 1.59
CA MET A 86 9.08 11.25 0.81
C MET A 86 10.07 10.88 -0.30
N GLU A 87 10.44 9.62 -0.39
CA GLU A 87 11.40 9.09 -1.35
C GLU A 87 10.75 7.97 -2.17
N THR A 88 10.83 8.06 -3.49
CA THR A 88 10.30 7.04 -4.39
C THR A 88 11.26 5.86 -4.50
N LYS A 89 10.70 4.67 -4.63
CA LYS A 89 11.42 3.43 -4.90
C LYS A 89 10.78 2.72 -6.08
N LYS A 90 11.58 1.95 -6.81
CA LYS A 90 11.15 1.20 -7.97
C LYS A 90 10.65 -0.17 -7.55
N LEU A 91 9.49 -0.56 -8.05
CA LEU A 91 8.92 -1.89 -7.94
C LEU A 91 8.81 -2.49 -9.34
N GLY A 92 9.16 -3.77 -9.52
CA GLY A 92 9.10 -4.44 -10.80
C GLY A 92 8.79 -5.93 -10.65
N VAL A 93 8.21 -6.50 -11.69
CA VAL A 93 7.91 -7.92 -11.81
C VAL A 93 8.32 -8.38 -13.20
N ILE A 94 8.85 -9.59 -13.32
CA ILE A 94 9.15 -10.24 -14.60
C ILE A 94 8.36 -11.54 -14.64
N ILE A 95 7.58 -11.72 -15.71
CA ILE A 95 6.73 -12.90 -15.88
C ILE A 95 7.12 -13.57 -17.19
N PRO A 96 7.77 -14.75 -17.15
CA PRO A 96 8.12 -15.50 -18.36
C PRO A 96 6.95 -16.33 -18.86
N PHE A 97 6.82 -16.43 -20.19
CA PHE A 97 5.79 -17.19 -20.88
C PHE A 97 6.35 -17.90 -22.11
N SER A 98 5.70 -19.02 -22.50
CA SER A 98 5.98 -19.67 -23.77
C SER A 98 5.39 -18.87 -24.94
N LYS A 99 6.11 -18.80 -26.07
CA LYS A 99 5.62 -18.15 -27.28
C LYS A 99 4.41 -18.85 -27.89
N GLU A 100 4.22 -20.14 -27.61
CA GLU A 100 3.02 -20.86 -28.03
C GLU A 100 1.75 -20.29 -27.40
N PHE A 101 1.85 -19.84 -26.16
CA PHE A 101 0.74 -19.21 -25.44
C PHE A 101 0.27 -17.92 -26.13
N LEU A 102 1.20 -17.12 -26.67
CA LEU A 102 0.89 -15.89 -27.40
C LEU A 102 0.11 -16.13 -28.69
N LYS A 103 0.23 -17.30 -29.32
CA LYS A 103 -0.48 -17.62 -30.58
C LYS A 103 -1.98 -17.69 -30.39
N TYR A 104 -2.45 -17.98 -29.19
CA TYR A 104 -3.87 -18.22 -28.94
C TYR A 104 -4.63 -16.96 -28.51
N SER A 105 -4.08 -16.03 -27.77
CA SER A 105 -4.75 -14.77 -27.42
C SER A 105 -3.90 -13.84 -26.55
N VAL A 106 -3.21 -12.89 -27.15
CA VAL A 106 -2.44 -11.86 -26.40
C VAL A 106 -3.35 -10.94 -25.61
N GLN A 107 -4.54 -10.62 -26.14
CA GLN A 107 -5.46 -9.68 -25.52
C GLN A 107 -6.13 -10.28 -24.27
N ASP A 108 -6.55 -11.54 -24.36
CA ASP A 108 -7.13 -12.25 -23.21
C ASP A 108 -6.09 -12.47 -22.10
N PHE A 109 -4.83 -12.68 -22.50
CA PHE A 109 -3.72 -12.80 -21.56
C PHE A 109 -3.50 -11.53 -20.76
N MET A 110 -3.42 -10.36 -21.39
CA MET A 110 -3.22 -9.09 -20.69
C MET A 110 -4.39 -8.76 -19.76
N GLN A 111 -5.62 -9.06 -20.16
CA GLN A 111 -6.79 -8.90 -19.30
C GLN A 111 -6.73 -9.80 -18.05
N MET A 112 -6.18 -11.00 -18.17
CA MET A 112 -5.98 -11.91 -17.03
C MET A 112 -4.77 -11.53 -16.18
N ALA A 113 -3.69 -11.10 -16.80
CA ALA A 113 -2.43 -10.78 -16.11
C ALA A 113 -2.47 -9.44 -15.37
N ALA A 114 -3.14 -8.43 -15.93
CA ALA A 114 -3.20 -7.09 -15.34
C ALA A 114 -3.68 -7.08 -13.87
N PRO A 115 -4.79 -7.72 -13.48
CA PRO A 115 -5.23 -7.76 -12.09
C PRO A 115 -4.26 -8.53 -11.17
N LEU A 116 -3.58 -9.57 -11.69
CA LEU A 116 -2.59 -10.32 -10.90
C LEU A 116 -1.31 -9.50 -10.68
N ILE A 117 -0.88 -8.74 -11.68
CA ILE A 117 0.23 -7.80 -11.57
C ILE A 117 -0.10 -6.70 -10.56
N ALA A 118 -1.31 -6.14 -10.66
CA ALA A 118 -1.80 -5.15 -9.70
C ALA A 118 -1.82 -5.72 -8.28
N GLU A 119 -2.28 -6.97 -8.10
CA GLU A 119 -2.28 -7.66 -6.80
C GLU A 119 -0.86 -7.80 -6.24
N ALA A 120 0.10 -8.20 -7.05
CA ALA A 120 1.49 -8.32 -6.62
C ALA A 120 2.05 -6.96 -6.16
N PHE A 121 1.75 -5.89 -6.89
CA PHE A 121 2.26 -4.54 -6.58
C PHE A 121 1.65 -3.97 -5.29
N TYR A 122 0.31 -3.97 -5.14
CA TYR A 122 -0.28 -3.41 -3.93
C TYR A 122 0.07 -4.24 -2.69
N ARG A 123 0.21 -5.55 -2.84
CA ARG A 123 0.64 -6.43 -1.76
C ARG A 123 2.05 -6.13 -1.29
N ALA A 124 3.01 -6.04 -2.22
CA ALA A 124 4.39 -5.70 -1.91
C ALA A 124 4.50 -4.32 -1.25
N PHE A 125 3.78 -3.33 -1.79
CA PHE A 125 3.74 -1.98 -1.23
C PHE A 125 3.16 -1.96 0.19
N ASP A 126 1.98 -2.54 0.39
CA ASP A 126 1.32 -2.54 1.70
C ASP A 126 2.14 -3.31 2.75
N GLN A 127 2.73 -4.45 2.41
CA GLN A 127 3.59 -5.22 3.31
C GLN A 127 4.86 -4.44 3.70
N ALA A 128 5.49 -3.76 2.73
CA ALA A 128 6.67 -2.94 2.98
C ALA A 128 6.37 -1.75 3.90
N VAL A 129 5.25 -1.06 3.68
CA VAL A 129 4.87 0.12 4.47
C VAL A 129 4.37 -0.27 5.87
N LEU A 130 3.51 -1.30 5.96
CA LEU A 130 2.90 -1.69 7.24
C LEU A 130 3.87 -2.43 8.14
N PHE A 131 4.61 -3.40 7.61
CA PHE A 131 5.40 -4.35 8.40
C PHE A 131 6.90 -4.35 8.09
N GLY A 132 7.34 -3.57 7.10
CA GLY A 132 8.74 -3.51 6.69
C GLY A 132 9.22 -4.75 5.94
N THR A 133 8.32 -5.65 5.52
CA THR A 133 8.68 -6.85 4.80
C THR A 133 9.29 -6.47 3.45
N GLU A 134 10.55 -6.87 3.22
CA GLU A 134 11.33 -6.52 2.01
C GLU A 134 11.29 -5.01 1.66
N SER A 135 11.18 -4.17 2.68
CA SER A 135 11.02 -2.73 2.50
C SER A 135 12.29 -2.07 1.94
N PRO A 136 12.22 -1.40 0.79
CA PRO A 136 13.35 -0.68 0.22
C PRO A 136 13.71 0.61 0.98
N TRP A 137 12.86 1.03 1.91
CA TRP A 137 13.10 2.19 2.79
C TRP A 137 13.76 1.81 4.12
N GLY A 138 13.82 0.51 4.43
CA GLY A 138 14.30 -0.06 5.69
C GLY A 138 13.15 -0.55 6.56
N GLU A 139 13.36 -1.67 7.24
CA GLU A 139 12.35 -2.31 8.10
C GLU A 139 11.93 -1.41 9.27
N ASP A 140 12.86 -0.68 9.85
CA ASP A 140 12.62 0.21 11.00
C ASP A 140 11.69 1.39 10.69
N LYS A 141 11.48 1.69 9.40
CA LYS A 141 10.59 2.78 8.96
C LYS A 141 9.16 2.32 8.72
N SER A 142 8.84 1.06 8.96
CA SER A 142 7.47 0.57 8.84
C SER A 142 6.58 1.11 9.96
N ILE A 143 5.28 1.23 9.65
CA ILE A 143 4.29 1.74 10.61
C ILE A 143 4.30 0.89 11.89
N PHE A 144 4.33 -0.43 11.76
CA PHE A 144 4.35 -1.34 12.89
C PHE A 144 5.60 -1.16 13.77
N LYS A 145 6.80 -1.11 13.18
CA LYS A 145 8.05 -0.95 13.92
C LYS A 145 8.15 0.41 14.61
N ILE A 146 7.67 1.47 13.98
CA ILE A 146 7.60 2.80 14.61
C ILE A 146 6.62 2.79 15.79
N ALA A 147 5.46 2.15 15.65
CA ALA A 147 4.49 2.03 16.74
C ALA A 147 5.06 1.20 17.90
N GLU A 148 5.75 0.10 17.62
CA GLU A 148 6.44 -0.72 18.62
C GLU A 148 7.51 0.07 19.36
N ALA A 149 8.38 0.77 18.65
CA ALA A 149 9.44 1.60 19.24
C ALA A 149 8.90 2.73 20.12
N LYS A 150 7.70 3.25 19.80
CA LYS A 150 7.02 4.28 20.59
C LYS A 150 6.11 3.71 21.69
N GLN A 151 6.08 2.40 21.88
CA GLN A 151 5.19 1.72 22.84
C GLN A 151 3.69 2.00 22.58
N LYS A 152 3.30 2.19 21.33
CA LYS A 152 1.92 2.40 20.88
C LYS A 152 1.30 1.09 20.39
N VAL A 153 1.52 0.00 21.13
CA VAL A 153 1.03 -1.34 20.81
C VAL A 153 0.30 -1.91 22.00
N ILE A 154 -0.88 -2.49 21.77
CA ILE A 154 -1.65 -3.24 22.77
C ILE A 154 -1.61 -4.71 22.38
N THR A 155 -1.25 -5.57 23.31
CA THR A 155 -1.28 -7.03 23.12
C THR A 155 -2.72 -7.52 23.30
N GLU A 156 -3.19 -8.38 22.37
CA GLU A 156 -4.52 -9.00 22.46
C GLU A 156 -4.68 -9.75 23.79
N GLY A 157 -5.82 -9.54 24.46
CA GLY A 157 -6.12 -10.17 25.75
C GLY A 157 -5.56 -9.45 26.97
N THR A 158 -4.98 -8.27 26.81
CA THR A 158 -4.54 -7.42 27.94
C THR A 158 -5.74 -6.83 28.68
N GLY A 159 -6.82 -6.50 27.95
CA GLY A 159 -8.09 -6.08 28.50
C GLY A 159 -8.99 -7.27 28.86
N LYS A 160 -10.21 -6.99 29.34
CA LYS A 160 -11.19 -8.04 29.65
C LYS A 160 -11.65 -8.81 28.41
N ASN A 161 -11.68 -8.13 27.26
CA ASN A 161 -12.05 -8.70 25.97
C ASN A 161 -11.50 -7.79 24.86
N LEU A 162 -11.63 -8.21 23.60
CA LEU A 162 -11.19 -7.48 22.43
C LEU A 162 -11.76 -6.05 22.34
N TYR A 163 -12.96 -5.81 22.86
CA TYR A 163 -13.54 -4.47 22.92
C TYR A 163 -12.70 -3.53 23.77
N HIS A 164 -12.29 -3.98 24.96
CA HIS A 164 -11.43 -3.16 25.83
C HIS A 164 -10.03 -2.96 25.24
N ASP A 165 -9.47 -3.96 24.57
CA ASP A 165 -8.19 -3.81 23.86
C ASP A 165 -8.30 -2.75 22.77
N MET A 166 -9.40 -2.73 22.00
CA MET A 166 -9.65 -1.73 20.98
C MET A 166 -9.82 -0.32 21.54
N VAL A 167 -10.56 -0.18 22.64
CA VAL A 167 -10.71 1.11 23.35
C VAL A 167 -9.36 1.60 23.87
N SER A 168 -8.56 0.70 24.42
CA SER A 168 -7.21 1.06 24.90
C SER A 168 -6.29 1.50 23.76
N LEU A 169 -6.41 0.86 22.60
CA LEU A 169 -5.65 1.23 21.40
C LEU A 169 -6.05 2.62 20.88
N LEU A 170 -7.36 2.94 20.89
CA LEU A 170 -7.86 4.29 20.57
C LEU A 170 -7.30 5.34 21.53
N ALA A 171 -7.36 5.05 22.83
CA ALA A 171 -6.85 5.95 23.86
C ALA A 171 -5.35 6.29 23.69
N LEU A 172 -4.55 5.37 23.10
CA LEU A 172 -3.14 5.67 22.78
C LEU A 172 -2.97 6.71 21.67
N VAL A 173 -3.89 6.75 20.70
CA VAL A 173 -3.87 7.73 19.60
C VAL A 173 -4.38 9.08 20.13
N GLU A 174 -5.48 9.07 20.88
CA GLU A 174 -6.11 10.25 21.47
C GLU A 174 -5.20 10.93 22.49
N ALA A 175 -4.38 10.17 23.23
CA ALA A 175 -3.39 10.71 24.16
C ALA A 175 -2.30 11.55 23.47
N ASP A 176 -2.08 11.37 22.17
CA ASP A 176 -1.17 12.19 21.37
C ASP A 176 -1.89 13.37 20.70
N GLU A 177 -3.14 13.69 21.10
CA GLU A 177 -3.98 14.76 20.53
C GLU A 177 -4.31 14.56 19.06
N HIS A 178 -4.42 13.29 18.61
CA HIS A 178 -4.83 12.91 17.27
C HIS A 178 -6.21 12.24 17.29
N ASP A 179 -7.03 12.55 16.29
CA ASP A 179 -8.34 11.92 16.11
C ASP A 179 -8.20 10.69 15.19
N PRO A 180 -8.36 9.45 15.70
CA PRO A 180 -8.31 8.27 14.85
C PRO A 180 -9.48 8.30 13.86
N ASN A 181 -9.20 8.12 12.57
CA ASN A 181 -10.20 8.21 11.50
C ASN A 181 -10.29 6.95 10.63
N GLY A 182 -9.55 5.89 10.96
CA GLY A 182 -9.61 4.63 10.24
C GLY A 182 -8.99 3.46 10.99
N LEU A 183 -9.62 2.30 10.78
CA LEU A 183 -9.15 1.00 11.25
C LEU A 183 -8.77 0.14 10.07
N LEU A 184 -7.52 -0.31 10.02
CA LEU A 184 -7.03 -1.27 9.06
C LEU A 184 -6.92 -2.65 9.70
N THR A 185 -7.56 -3.66 9.11
CA THR A 185 -7.55 -5.02 9.66
C THR A 185 -7.70 -6.10 8.58
N SER A 186 -7.52 -7.35 8.96
CA SER A 186 -7.78 -8.50 8.09
C SER A 186 -9.26 -8.94 8.17
N ARG A 187 -9.74 -9.60 7.13
CA ARG A 187 -11.10 -10.19 7.16
C ARG A 187 -11.27 -11.25 8.25
N ALA A 188 -10.18 -11.90 8.67
CA ALA A 188 -10.22 -12.87 9.77
C ALA A 188 -10.56 -12.22 11.11
N PHE A 189 -10.23 -10.95 11.30
CA PHE A 189 -10.59 -10.17 12.49
C PHE A 189 -12.11 -10.06 12.68
N LYS A 190 -12.86 -10.06 11.59
CA LYS A 190 -14.33 -10.05 11.65
C LYS A 190 -14.92 -11.23 12.44
N SER A 191 -14.29 -12.40 12.38
CA SER A 191 -14.69 -13.55 13.19
C SER A 191 -14.43 -13.36 14.68
N LYS A 192 -13.29 -12.74 15.02
CA LYS A 192 -12.98 -12.40 16.42
C LYS A 192 -13.96 -11.40 16.99
N MET A 193 -14.35 -10.37 16.22
CA MET A 193 -15.35 -9.39 16.64
C MET A 193 -16.72 -9.99 16.93
N ARG A 194 -17.14 -10.97 16.13
CA ARG A 194 -18.44 -11.64 16.34
C ARG A 194 -18.52 -12.41 17.66
N ASN A 195 -17.37 -12.84 18.18
CA ASN A 195 -17.31 -13.59 19.44
C ASN A 195 -17.26 -12.68 20.67
N VAL A 196 -17.20 -11.36 20.48
CA VAL A 196 -17.19 -10.42 21.62
C VAL A 196 -18.61 -10.12 22.01
N VAL A 197 -19.01 -10.66 23.16
CA VAL A 197 -20.33 -10.46 23.75
C VAL A 197 -20.22 -9.77 25.11
N ASP A 198 -21.27 -9.08 25.51
CA ASP A 198 -21.41 -8.52 26.85
C ASP A 198 -21.72 -9.62 27.89
N ASN A 199 -21.89 -9.23 29.16
CA ASN A 199 -22.21 -10.15 30.24
C ASN A 199 -23.59 -10.81 30.06
N ASN A 200 -24.45 -10.27 29.20
CA ASN A 200 -25.80 -10.79 28.91
C ASN A 200 -25.84 -11.63 27.63
N GLY A 201 -24.68 -11.79 26.95
CA GLY A 201 -24.56 -12.54 25.69
C GLY A 201 -24.93 -11.76 24.44
N TYR A 202 -25.10 -10.43 24.51
CA TYR A 202 -25.35 -9.59 23.34
C TYR A 202 -24.04 -9.21 22.65
N PRO A 203 -23.98 -9.23 21.31
CA PRO A 203 -22.81 -8.78 20.57
C PRO A 203 -22.44 -7.33 20.89
N MET A 204 -21.18 -7.08 21.22
CA MET A 204 -20.68 -5.73 21.46
C MET A 204 -20.34 -4.97 20.15
N PHE A 205 -20.16 -5.70 19.05
CA PHE A 205 -19.96 -5.13 17.71
C PHE A 205 -21.09 -5.57 16.80
N ASP A 206 -21.61 -4.65 15.98
CA ASP A 206 -22.54 -4.99 14.92
C ASP A 206 -21.78 -5.68 13.77
N PRO A 207 -22.01 -6.97 13.50
CA PRO A 207 -21.32 -7.70 12.45
C PRO A 207 -21.70 -7.23 11.03
N ASN A 208 -22.77 -6.47 10.87
CA ASN A 208 -23.24 -5.92 9.60
C ASN A 208 -22.71 -4.50 9.34
N SER A 209 -22.22 -3.83 10.37
CA SER A 209 -21.60 -2.51 10.24
C SER A 209 -20.21 -2.63 9.65
N ASN A 210 -19.84 -1.68 8.77
CA ASN A 210 -18.47 -1.48 8.33
C ASN A 210 -17.73 -0.48 9.25
N GLN A 211 -18.22 -0.29 10.47
CA GLN A 211 -17.64 0.59 11.47
C GLN A 211 -17.45 -0.14 12.79
N ILE A 212 -16.39 0.19 13.50
CA ILE A 212 -16.12 -0.23 14.87
C ILE A 212 -15.83 1.03 15.67
N LEU A 213 -16.53 1.20 16.80
CA LEU A 213 -16.32 2.36 17.68
C LEU A 213 -16.33 3.68 16.90
N THR A 214 -17.28 3.83 15.97
CA THR A 214 -17.42 4.97 15.04
C THR A 214 -16.38 5.06 13.93
N LEU A 215 -15.35 4.21 13.92
CA LEU A 215 -14.28 4.22 12.90
C LEU A 215 -14.64 3.35 11.70
N PRO A 216 -14.45 3.84 10.47
CA PRO A 216 -14.58 3.03 9.27
C PRO A 216 -13.51 1.95 9.23
N ILE A 217 -13.91 0.75 8.80
CA ILE A 217 -13.00 -0.40 8.69
C ILE A 217 -12.56 -0.55 7.25
N SER A 218 -11.24 -0.54 7.04
CA SER A 218 -10.62 -0.98 5.79
C SER A 218 -10.09 -2.40 5.96
N TYR A 219 -10.56 -3.30 5.08
CA TYR A 219 -10.09 -4.68 5.09
C TYR A 219 -8.95 -4.86 4.10
N ALA A 220 -7.77 -5.13 4.61
CA ALA A 220 -6.64 -5.50 3.77
C ALA A 220 -6.92 -6.80 3.01
N SER A 221 -6.39 -6.89 1.80
CA SER A 221 -6.43 -8.09 0.98
C SER A 221 -5.71 -9.25 1.66
N LYS A 222 -5.92 -10.46 1.13
CA LYS A 222 -5.31 -11.68 1.70
C LYS A 222 -3.79 -11.52 1.83
N GLN A 223 -3.24 -11.98 2.96
CA GLN A 223 -1.80 -12.07 3.25
C GLN A 223 -1.06 -10.71 3.37
N ILE A 224 -1.74 -9.57 3.37
CA ILE A 224 -1.07 -8.27 3.64
C ILE A 224 -0.79 -8.15 5.13
N ILE A 225 -1.80 -8.40 5.96
CA ILE A 225 -1.64 -8.32 7.42
C ILE A 225 -0.99 -9.60 7.94
N ASP A 226 0.18 -9.43 8.52
CA ASP A 226 0.86 -10.47 9.27
C ASP A 226 0.17 -10.65 10.63
N LYS A 227 -0.55 -11.76 10.76
CA LYS A 227 -1.37 -12.05 11.94
C LYS A 227 -0.55 -12.30 13.22
N GLU A 228 0.72 -12.61 13.06
CA GLU A 228 1.65 -12.80 14.18
C GLU A 228 2.13 -11.47 14.74
N LYS A 229 2.18 -10.44 13.88
CA LYS A 229 2.63 -9.10 14.25
C LYS A 229 1.49 -8.20 14.69
N ALA A 230 0.40 -8.13 13.92
CA ALA A 230 -0.72 -7.26 14.24
C ALA A 230 -2.06 -7.82 13.77
N LEU A 231 -3.11 -7.59 14.55
CA LEU A 231 -4.50 -7.91 14.20
C LEU A 231 -5.21 -6.73 13.57
N ALA A 232 -4.94 -5.54 14.06
CA ALA A 232 -5.53 -4.29 13.63
C ALA A 232 -4.56 -3.13 13.81
N LEU A 233 -4.66 -2.13 12.94
CA LEU A 233 -3.90 -0.89 12.98
C LEU A 233 -4.90 0.26 13.00
N ILE A 234 -4.77 1.15 13.98
CA ILE A 234 -5.61 2.34 14.15
C ILE A 234 -4.71 3.57 14.08
N GLY A 235 -5.21 4.61 13.46
CA GLY A 235 -4.46 5.86 13.38
C GLY A 235 -5.25 6.99 12.77
N ASP A 236 -4.67 8.17 12.82
CA ASP A 236 -5.08 9.32 12.06
C ASP A 236 -4.39 9.27 10.68
N TRP A 237 -5.10 8.71 9.72
CA TRP A 237 -4.60 8.51 8.35
C TRP A 237 -4.55 9.81 7.52
N ASP A 238 -5.10 10.89 8.04
CA ASP A 238 -5.02 12.20 7.39
C ASP A 238 -3.60 12.74 7.31
N TYR A 239 -2.72 12.25 8.18
CA TYR A 239 -1.28 12.53 8.14
C TYR A 239 -0.48 11.57 7.28
N ALA A 240 -1.06 10.42 6.91
CA ALA A 240 -0.41 9.50 6.00
C ALA A 240 -0.50 10.00 4.56
N ARG A 241 0.63 9.98 3.85
CA ARG A 241 0.72 10.41 2.46
C ARG A 241 1.44 9.38 1.61
N TYR A 242 0.96 9.17 0.41
CA TYR A 242 1.65 8.37 -0.60
C TYR A 242 1.77 9.13 -1.90
N GLY A 243 2.80 8.82 -2.68
CA GLY A 243 3.04 9.43 -3.97
C GLY A 243 3.42 8.42 -5.03
N VAL A 244 3.03 8.70 -6.25
CA VAL A 244 3.43 7.95 -7.45
C VAL A 244 4.22 8.90 -8.31
N LEU A 245 5.45 8.48 -8.70
CA LEU A 245 6.31 9.30 -9.55
C LEU A 245 6.05 9.05 -11.02
N GLN A 246 5.82 7.78 -11.38
CA GLN A 246 5.70 7.31 -12.75
C GLN A 246 4.67 6.19 -12.81
N ASP A 247 3.89 6.18 -13.87
CA ASP A 247 2.95 5.13 -14.16
C ASP A 247 3.65 3.80 -14.45
N ILE A 248 2.89 2.72 -14.49
CA ILE A 248 3.40 1.38 -14.78
C ILE A 248 3.81 1.32 -16.24
N GLU A 249 5.07 0.95 -16.48
CA GLU A 249 5.61 0.68 -17.79
C GLU A 249 5.75 -0.82 -18.02
N TYR A 250 5.40 -1.26 -19.21
CA TYR A 250 5.57 -2.64 -19.65
C TYR A 250 6.67 -2.73 -20.70
N ALA A 251 7.49 -3.77 -20.59
CA ALA A 251 8.46 -4.12 -21.60
C ALA A 251 8.38 -5.61 -21.90
N VAL A 252 8.48 -5.96 -23.17
CA VAL A 252 8.53 -7.36 -23.63
C VAL A 252 9.94 -7.67 -24.09
N SER A 253 10.52 -8.74 -23.58
CA SER A 253 11.84 -9.23 -24.02
C SER A 253 11.73 -10.67 -24.50
N THR A 254 12.42 -10.96 -25.62
CA THR A 254 12.54 -12.31 -26.22
C THR A 254 13.94 -12.90 -26.10
N ASP A 255 14.92 -12.07 -25.73
CA ASP A 255 16.36 -12.40 -25.82
C ASP A 255 17.07 -12.35 -24.46
N ALA A 256 16.32 -12.10 -23.38
CA ALA A 256 16.91 -12.00 -22.05
C ALA A 256 17.20 -13.37 -21.44
N GLN A 257 18.22 -13.41 -20.58
CA GLN A 257 18.48 -14.53 -19.68
C GLN A 257 17.95 -14.19 -18.28
N LEU A 258 17.13 -15.05 -17.73
CA LEU A 258 16.53 -14.90 -16.41
C LEU A 258 17.36 -15.67 -15.38
N SER A 259 18.21 -14.96 -14.64
CA SER A 259 19.10 -15.56 -13.63
C SER A 259 18.40 -15.97 -12.34
N THR A 260 17.18 -15.51 -12.10
CA THR A 260 16.38 -15.80 -10.89
C THR A 260 15.48 -17.02 -11.02
N ILE A 261 15.41 -17.60 -12.21
CA ILE A 261 14.59 -18.80 -12.50
C ILE A 261 15.51 -19.85 -13.12
N GLU A 262 15.49 -21.06 -12.57
CA GLU A 262 16.19 -22.20 -13.09
C GLU A 262 15.28 -23.07 -13.94
N GLY A 263 15.76 -23.50 -15.09
CA GLY A 263 15.10 -24.48 -15.94
C GLY A 263 15.18 -25.88 -15.35
N ALA A 264 14.58 -26.86 -16.03
CA ALA A 264 14.61 -28.26 -15.61
C ALA A 264 16.05 -28.85 -15.57
N ASP A 265 17.00 -28.21 -16.22
CA ASP A 265 18.43 -28.56 -16.26
C ASP A 265 19.27 -27.88 -15.16
N GLY A 266 18.63 -27.13 -14.25
CA GLY A 266 19.30 -26.40 -13.17
C GLY A 266 20.10 -25.19 -13.64
N LYS A 267 19.89 -24.73 -14.88
CA LYS A 267 20.53 -23.53 -15.40
C LYS A 267 19.55 -22.37 -15.51
N PRO A 268 20.05 -21.10 -15.51
CA PRO A 268 19.22 -19.94 -15.75
C PRO A 268 18.42 -20.05 -17.06
N VAL A 269 17.16 -19.67 -17.03
CA VAL A 269 16.28 -19.72 -18.19
C VAL A 269 16.74 -18.70 -19.25
N ASN A 270 17.00 -19.19 -20.47
CA ASN A 270 17.29 -18.36 -21.64
C ASN A 270 16.04 -18.30 -22.52
N LEU A 271 15.47 -17.10 -22.65
CA LEU A 271 14.20 -16.90 -23.36
C LEU A 271 14.31 -17.28 -24.84
N PHE A 272 15.45 -17.01 -25.48
CA PHE A 272 15.64 -17.32 -26.89
C PHE A 272 15.76 -18.84 -27.14
N GLU A 273 16.58 -19.54 -26.35
CA GLU A 273 16.82 -20.98 -26.52
C GLU A 273 15.60 -21.83 -26.18
N GLN A 274 14.74 -21.33 -25.28
CA GLN A 274 13.56 -22.06 -24.78
C GLN A 274 12.25 -21.62 -25.45
N ASP A 275 12.34 -20.81 -26.51
CA ASP A 275 11.19 -20.25 -27.24
C ASP A 275 10.17 -19.56 -26.31
N MET A 276 10.70 -18.74 -25.40
CA MET A 276 9.95 -17.98 -24.40
C MET A 276 10.04 -16.48 -24.65
N PHE A 277 9.14 -15.74 -23.99
CA PHE A 277 9.23 -14.29 -23.84
C PHE A 277 8.96 -13.93 -22.39
N ALA A 278 9.39 -12.76 -21.97
CA ALA A 278 9.10 -12.20 -20.65
C ALA A 278 8.44 -10.82 -20.77
N LEU A 279 7.44 -10.60 -19.95
CA LEU A 279 6.75 -9.35 -19.74
C LEU A 279 7.30 -8.68 -18.49
#